data_769cd8672182ed3edab570c60bafb4eb
#
_entry.id   769cd8672182ed3edab570c60bafb4eb
#
_cell.length_a   1.000
_cell.length_b   1.000
_cell.length_c   1.000
_cell.angle_alpha   90.00
_cell.angle_beta   90.00
_cell.angle_gamma   90.00
#
_symmetry.space_group_name_H-M   'P 1'
#
loop_
_entity.id
_entity.type
_entity.pdbx_description
1 polymer ?
#
loop_
_entity_poly.entity_id
_entity_poly.type
_entity_poly.pdbx_seq_one_letter_code
_entity_poly.pdbx_strand_id
1 'polypeptide(L)'
;MVDERAIVERYGAVRRSLSERGRRLFAAAEARTAGHGGITAAARATGVARSTIGRGLKDLDDPEALSGVVRRPGSGRHTLTAKDATLLDDLRRLLEPATMGDPMRPLLWVSKSHAKLAEALCAMGHRIGKSSIPKLLAMLHYRRQVNRKTLEGSRNPDRDAQFEHINAAVLANQAAGQPVISIDTKKKELIGPYKNVGSDYRPQGCPDTVRVHDFVDDELGKVVPYGVYDIAANVGCVSVGIDNDTAQFAVNSIRRWLHMMGRERYPTAERLMITADGGGSNGSRVRLFKIELQTLADETGLTLQVCHFPPGTSKWNKIEHRLFCHITQTWRGKPLTSRLAVVELIAATTTKAGLRVCCELDQRAYPKGIKVSDAEMDTLNFTGNAFHPEWNYIIMPRRPP
;
A
#
# COMPACT_ATOMS: atom_id res chain seq x y z
N MET A 1 -59.51 -32.85 20.55
CA MET A 1 -59.53 -32.24 19.19
C MET A 1 -58.32 -31.25 19.11
N VAL A 2 -57.51 -31.29 18.08
CA VAL A 2 -56.32 -30.40 17.97
C VAL A 2 -56.82 -28.99 17.66
N ASP A 3 -56.32 -27.98 18.38
CA ASP A 3 -56.66 -26.57 18.14
C ASP A 3 -55.83 -26.02 16.97
N GLU A 4 -56.37 -26.13 15.76
CA GLU A 4 -55.72 -25.64 14.54
C GLU A 4 -55.62 -24.11 14.51
N ARG A 5 -56.56 -23.36 15.16
CA ARG A 5 -56.51 -21.88 15.21
C ARG A 5 -55.29 -21.37 15.97
N ALA A 6 -55.03 -21.94 17.12
CA ALA A 6 -53.85 -21.57 17.90
C ALA A 6 -52.53 -21.86 17.16
N ILE A 7 -52.46 -22.93 16.33
CA ILE A 7 -51.30 -23.20 15.48
C ILE A 7 -51.16 -22.11 14.39
N VAL A 8 -52.25 -21.70 13.74
CA VAL A 8 -52.27 -20.65 12.73
C VAL A 8 -51.76 -19.34 13.30
N GLU A 9 -52.23 -18.94 14.48
CA GLU A 9 -51.80 -17.68 15.13
C GLU A 9 -50.31 -17.70 15.46
N ARG A 10 -49.81 -18.75 16.10
CA ARG A 10 -48.37 -18.88 16.43
C ARG A 10 -47.50 -18.91 15.18
N TYR A 11 -47.92 -19.63 14.14
CA TYR A 11 -47.22 -19.67 12.87
C TYR A 11 -47.21 -18.31 12.16
N GLY A 12 -48.36 -17.63 12.15
CA GLY A 12 -48.49 -16.29 11.57
C GLY A 12 -47.51 -15.29 12.17
N ALA A 13 -47.38 -15.31 13.50
CA ALA A 13 -46.48 -14.45 14.24
C ALA A 13 -45.01 -14.64 13.84
N VAL A 14 -44.55 -15.85 13.55
CA VAL A 14 -43.12 -16.15 13.32
C VAL A 14 -42.77 -16.51 11.87
N ARG A 15 -43.74 -16.76 11.00
CA ARG A 15 -43.57 -17.27 9.63
C ARG A 15 -42.55 -16.45 8.81
N ARG A 16 -42.57 -15.10 8.95
CA ARG A 16 -41.70 -14.19 8.17
C ARG A 16 -40.24 -14.27 8.60
N SER A 17 -39.98 -14.63 9.85
CA SER A 17 -38.61 -14.76 10.39
C SER A 17 -38.01 -16.15 10.21
N LEU A 18 -38.84 -17.16 9.90
CA LEU A 18 -38.40 -18.53 9.78
C LEU A 18 -37.87 -18.87 8.39
N SER A 19 -36.66 -19.43 8.34
CA SER A 19 -36.09 -20.09 7.14
C SER A 19 -36.94 -21.33 6.76
N GLU A 20 -36.71 -21.95 5.60
CA GLU A 20 -37.34 -23.20 5.17
C GLU A 20 -37.22 -24.29 6.24
N ARG A 21 -36.04 -24.42 6.85
CA ARG A 21 -35.79 -25.34 7.95
C ARG A 21 -36.58 -24.94 9.20
N GLY A 22 -36.56 -23.66 9.57
CA GLY A 22 -37.32 -23.16 10.71
C GLY A 22 -38.81 -23.43 10.58
N ARG A 23 -39.40 -23.27 9.39
CA ARG A 23 -40.81 -23.61 9.11
C ARG A 23 -41.08 -25.08 9.25
N ARG A 24 -40.18 -25.96 8.79
CA ARG A 24 -40.27 -27.39 8.94
C ARG A 24 -40.23 -27.81 10.40
N LEU A 25 -39.29 -27.29 11.17
CA LEU A 25 -39.13 -27.59 12.60
C LEU A 25 -40.31 -27.07 13.43
N PHE A 26 -40.79 -25.86 13.14
CA PHE A 26 -41.99 -25.31 13.78
C PHE A 26 -43.18 -26.21 13.57
N ALA A 27 -43.48 -26.57 12.31
CA ALA A 27 -44.61 -27.44 12.00
C ALA A 27 -44.47 -28.84 12.62
N ALA A 28 -43.26 -29.36 12.75
CA ALA A 28 -42.97 -30.60 13.41
C ALA A 28 -43.16 -30.53 14.93
N ALA A 29 -42.73 -29.44 15.57
CA ALA A 29 -42.94 -29.22 17.00
C ALA A 29 -44.42 -29.10 17.34
N GLU A 30 -45.20 -28.37 16.57
CA GLU A 30 -46.65 -28.28 16.72
C GLU A 30 -47.31 -29.64 16.53
N ALA A 31 -46.87 -30.40 15.52
CA ALA A 31 -47.41 -31.77 15.29
C ALA A 31 -47.11 -32.72 16.44
N ARG A 32 -45.91 -32.62 17.06
CA ARG A 32 -45.49 -33.39 18.22
C ARG A 32 -46.36 -33.07 19.45
N THR A 33 -46.53 -31.78 19.72
CA THR A 33 -47.32 -31.29 20.86
C THR A 33 -48.80 -31.71 20.75
N ALA A 34 -49.34 -31.67 19.53
CA ALA A 34 -50.72 -32.03 19.27
C ALA A 34 -51.02 -33.55 19.35
N GLY A 35 -50.01 -34.42 19.33
CA GLY A 35 -50.12 -35.84 19.44
C GLY A 35 -50.92 -36.53 18.30
N HIS A 36 -51.90 -37.35 18.61
CA HIS A 36 -52.65 -38.03 17.57
C HIS A 36 -53.39 -37.07 16.63
N GLY A 37 -53.17 -37.21 15.31
CA GLY A 37 -53.72 -36.30 14.30
C GLY A 37 -52.92 -35.01 14.09
N GLY A 38 -51.89 -34.77 14.91
CA GLY A 38 -51.09 -33.51 14.91
C GLY A 38 -50.40 -33.20 13.58
N ILE A 39 -49.90 -34.20 12.85
CA ILE A 39 -49.29 -33.99 11.51
C ILE A 39 -50.32 -33.41 10.54
N THR A 40 -51.55 -33.89 10.59
CA THR A 40 -52.63 -33.42 9.71
C THR A 40 -53.04 -32.00 10.07
N ALA A 41 -53.22 -31.72 11.36
CA ALA A 41 -53.58 -30.40 11.87
C ALA A 41 -52.49 -29.38 11.59
N ALA A 42 -51.20 -29.69 11.88
CA ALA A 42 -50.09 -28.82 11.57
C ALA A 42 -49.95 -28.58 10.06
N ALA A 43 -50.17 -29.57 9.21
CA ALA A 43 -50.13 -29.40 7.75
C ALA A 43 -51.21 -28.43 7.25
N ARG A 44 -52.43 -28.53 7.77
CA ARG A 44 -53.52 -27.60 7.43
C ARG A 44 -53.22 -26.18 7.92
N ALA A 45 -52.78 -26.03 9.16
CA ALA A 45 -52.54 -24.77 9.81
C ALA A 45 -51.34 -24.00 9.20
N THR A 46 -50.27 -24.72 8.83
CA THR A 46 -49.02 -24.09 8.36
C THR A 46 -48.81 -24.10 6.85
N GLY A 47 -49.56 -24.93 6.10
CA GLY A 47 -49.33 -25.18 4.68
C GLY A 47 -48.07 -26.03 4.37
N VAL A 48 -47.40 -26.57 5.39
CA VAL A 48 -46.24 -27.45 5.22
C VAL A 48 -46.70 -28.88 4.90
N ALA A 49 -46.13 -29.49 3.86
CA ALA A 49 -46.50 -30.84 3.44
C ALA A 49 -46.26 -31.88 4.56
N ARG A 50 -47.15 -32.84 4.73
CA ARG A 50 -47.07 -33.90 5.75
C ARG A 50 -45.72 -34.65 5.74
N SER A 51 -45.19 -34.97 4.56
CA SER A 51 -43.85 -35.58 4.39
C SER A 51 -42.72 -34.71 4.91
N THR A 52 -42.87 -33.38 4.78
CA THR A 52 -41.92 -32.40 5.31
C THR A 52 -41.99 -32.29 6.82
N ILE A 53 -43.21 -32.34 7.39
CA ILE A 53 -43.44 -32.43 8.86
C ILE A 53 -42.85 -33.72 9.41
N GLY A 54 -43.07 -34.86 8.77
CA GLY A 54 -42.50 -36.15 9.19
C GLY A 54 -40.96 -36.15 9.19
N ARG A 55 -40.32 -35.44 8.21
CA ARG A 55 -38.88 -35.22 8.24
C ARG A 55 -38.46 -34.30 9.39
N GLY A 56 -39.25 -33.26 9.64
CA GLY A 56 -39.01 -32.35 10.76
C GLY A 56 -39.08 -33.01 12.12
N LEU A 57 -39.99 -34.00 12.30
CA LEU A 57 -40.05 -34.79 13.52
C LEU A 57 -38.76 -35.60 13.75
N LYS A 58 -38.21 -36.21 12.69
CA LYS A 58 -36.90 -36.89 12.76
C LYS A 58 -35.76 -35.92 13.06
N ASP A 59 -35.82 -34.70 12.50
CA ASP A 59 -34.81 -33.66 12.75
C ASP A 59 -34.85 -33.16 14.21
N LEU A 60 -36.04 -33.17 14.87
CA LEU A 60 -36.18 -32.81 16.30
C LEU A 60 -35.63 -33.89 17.26
N ASP A 61 -35.51 -35.12 16.81
CA ASP A 61 -34.94 -36.23 17.58
C ASP A 61 -33.43 -36.38 17.42
N ASP A 62 -32.83 -35.60 16.47
CA ASP A 62 -31.41 -35.64 16.15
C ASP A 62 -30.75 -34.32 16.60
N PRO A 63 -29.97 -34.32 17.70
CA PRO A 63 -29.31 -33.11 18.20
C PRO A 63 -28.35 -32.49 17.19
N GLU A 64 -27.65 -33.28 16.33
CA GLU A 64 -26.77 -32.77 15.30
C GLU A 64 -27.54 -32.13 14.15
N ALA A 65 -28.75 -32.60 13.86
CA ALA A 65 -29.61 -31.97 12.88
C ALA A 65 -30.03 -30.56 13.30
N LEU A 66 -29.93 -30.18 14.57
CA LEU A 66 -30.24 -28.84 15.08
C LEU A 66 -29.09 -27.85 15.00
N SER A 67 -27.87 -28.28 14.63
CA SER A 67 -26.68 -27.42 14.46
C SER A 67 -26.85 -26.50 13.27
N GLY A 68 -27.15 -25.23 13.49
CA GLY A 68 -27.03 -24.00 12.65
C GLY A 68 -27.15 -24.01 11.11
N VAL A 69 -27.04 -25.14 10.43
CA VAL A 69 -27.02 -25.25 8.98
C VAL A 69 -28.41 -25.48 8.40
N VAL A 70 -28.86 -24.65 7.45
CA VAL A 70 -30.25 -24.77 6.88
C VAL A 70 -30.45 -26.04 6.09
N ARG A 71 -29.42 -26.60 5.46
CA ARG A 71 -29.50 -27.83 4.65
C ARG A 71 -28.56 -28.89 5.18
N ARG A 72 -28.96 -30.14 5.17
CA ARG A 72 -28.08 -31.26 5.53
C ARG A 72 -26.89 -31.37 4.59
N PRO A 73 -25.71 -31.81 5.07
CA PRO A 73 -24.57 -32.11 4.19
C PRO A 73 -25.01 -33.05 3.05
N GLY A 74 -24.63 -32.78 1.83
CA GLY A 74 -24.99 -33.53 0.63
C GLY A 74 -26.36 -33.19 0.01
N SER A 75 -27.23 -32.38 0.64
CA SER A 75 -28.56 -32.01 0.13
C SER A 75 -28.59 -30.79 -0.75
N GLY A 76 -27.50 -30.48 -1.44
CA GLY A 76 -27.35 -29.33 -2.36
C GLY A 76 -27.19 -29.77 -3.81
N ARG A 77 -27.15 -28.78 -4.72
CA ARG A 77 -26.70 -29.00 -6.11
C ARG A 77 -25.27 -29.51 -6.05
N HIS A 78 -24.98 -30.68 -6.61
CA HIS A 78 -23.61 -31.17 -6.75
C HIS A 78 -22.71 -30.10 -7.35
N THR A 79 -21.47 -30.01 -6.86
CA THR A 79 -20.47 -29.08 -7.40
C THR A 79 -20.17 -29.41 -8.87
N LEU A 80 -19.69 -28.41 -9.62
CA LEU A 80 -19.32 -28.66 -11.01
C LEU A 80 -18.25 -29.75 -11.13
N THR A 81 -17.28 -29.73 -10.22
CA THR A 81 -16.20 -30.73 -10.15
C THR A 81 -16.65 -32.13 -9.73
N ALA A 82 -17.74 -32.26 -8.98
CA ALA A 82 -18.34 -33.55 -8.66
C ALA A 82 -19.16 -34.16 -9.83
N LYS A 83 -19.61 -33.28 -10.75
CA LYS A 83 -20.35 -33.70 -11.97
C LYS A 83 -19.45 -33.95 -13.16
N ASP A 84 -18.28 -33.35 -13.15
CA ASP A 84 -17.34 -33.32 -14.26
C ASP A 84 -15.92 -33.46 -13.70
N ALA A 85 -15.45 -34.70 -13.71
CA ALA A 85 -14.19 -35.08 -13.08
C ALA A 85 -12.95 -34.52 -13.81
N THR A 86 -13.05 -34.29 -15.13
CA THR A 86 -11.95 -33.79 -15.96
C THR A 86 -11.83 -32.27 -15.99
N LEU A 87 -12.86 -31.56 -15.51
CA LEU A 87 -12.96 -30.11 -15.59
C LEU A 87 -11.75 -29.35 -15.01
N LEU A 88 -11.23 -29.79 -13.86
CA LEU A 88 -10.07 -29.15 -13.23
C LEU A 88 -8.77 -29.43 -13.98
N ASP A 89 -8.60 -30.61 -14.49
CA ASP A 89 -7.39 -31.00 -15.25
C ASP A 89 -7.35 -30.32 -16.61
N ASP A 90 -8.49 -30.21 -17.27
CA ASP A 90 -8.59 -29.50 -18.53
C ASP A 90 -8.41 -27.97 -18.34
N LEU A 91 -8.93 -27.41 -17.24
CA LEU A 91 -8.61 -26.02 -16.86
C LEU A 91 -7.10 -25.86 -16.60
N ARG A 92 -6.45 -26.80 -15.91
CA ARG A 92 -4.98 -26.76 -15.68
C ARG A 92 -4.22 -26.79 -17.01
N ARG A 93 -4.58 -27.69 -17.93
CA ARG A 93 -3.99 -27.75 -19.29
C ARG A 93 -4.14 -26.44 -20.07
N LEU A 94 -5.29 -25.75 -19.92
CA LEU A 94 -5.51 -24.45 -20.55
C LEU A 94 -4.67 -23.33 -19.89
N LEU A 95 -4.34 -23.45 -18.63
CA LEU A 95 -3.52 -22.49 -17.90
C LEU A 95 -2.03 -22.63 -18.25
N GLU A 96 -1.52 -23.86 -18.38
CA GLU A 96 -0.11 -24.12 -18.68
C GLU A 96 0.42 -23.40 -19.93
N PRO A 97 -0.20 -23.53 -21.13
CA PRO A 97 0.25 -22.80 -22.31
C PRO A 97 -0.17 -21.33 -22.34
N ALA A 98 -1.15 -20.92 -21.52
CA ALA A 98 -1.54 -19.52 -21.36
C ALA A 98 -0.68 -18.79 -20.32
N THR A 99 0.23 -19.48 -19.70
CA THR A 99 1.25 -18.94 -18.82
C THR A 99 2.37 -18.38 -19.72
N MET A 100 2.39 -17.06 -19.89
CA MET A 100 3.47 -16.41 -20.64
C MET A 100 4.71 -16.35 -19.76
N GLY A 101 5.84 -16.75 -20.30
CA GLY A 101 7.15 -16.63 -19.67
C GLY A 101 7.91 -15.43 -20.22
N ASP A 102 8.63 -14.73 -19.37
CA ASP A 102 9.70 -13.86 -19.79
C ASP A 102 10.87 -14.74 -20.24
N PRO A 103 11.40 -14.61 -21.49
CA PRO A 103 12.52 -15.41 -21.96
C PRO A 103 13.78 -15.26 -21.10
N MET A 104 13.89 -14.19 -20.33
CA MET A 104 15.02 -13.93 -19.43
C MET A 104 14.74 -14.34 -17.97
N ARG A 105 13.47 -14.52 -17.58
CA ARG A 105 13.03 -14.96 -16.24
C ARG A 105 11.69 -15.68 -16.35
N PRO A 106 11.53 -16.86 -15.74
CA PRO A 106 10.27 -17.59 -15.77
C PRO A 106 9.21 -16.87 -14.92
N LEU A 107 8.56 -15.87 -15.52
CA LEU A 107 7.37 -15.21 -14.96
C LEU A 107 6.13 -15.88 -15.55
N LEU A 108 5.35 -16.52 -14.69
CA LEU A 108 4.15 -17.24 -15.07
C LEU A 108 2.90 -16.42 -14.73
N TRP A 109 2.11 -16.00 -15.73
CA TRP A 109 0.81 -15.36 -15.50
C TRP A 109 -0.24 -15.83 -16.51
N VAL A 110 -1.49 -15.81 -16.10
CA VAL A 110 -2.63 -16.18 -16.94
C VAL A 110 -3.04 -15.00 -17.81
N SER A 111 -2.81 -15.08 -19.10
CA SER A 111 -3.14 -14.05 -20.09
C SER A 111 -4.59 -14.09 -20.59
N LYS A 112 -5.34 -15.18 -20.30
CA LYS A 112 -6.74 -15.36 -20.77
C LYS A 112 -7.75 -14.77 -19.80
N SER A 113 -8.78 -14.10 -20.32
CA SER A 113 -9.92 -13.67 -19.53
C SER A 113 -10.78 -14.85 -19.06
N HIS A 114 -11.57 -14.67 -18.00
CA HIS A 114 -12.51 -15.70 -17.53
C HIS A 114 -13.51 -16.12 -18.61
N ALA A 115 -13.90 -15.21 -19.52
CA ALA A 115 -14.77 -15.53 -20.65
C ALA A 115 -14.05 -16.49 -21.63
N LYS A 116 -12.83 -16.16 -22.04
CA LYS A 116 -12.04 -17.01 -22.95
C LYS A 116 -11.70 -18.39 -22.35
N LEU A 117 -11.46 -18.47 -21.04
CA LEU A 117 -11.28 -19.75 -20.36
C LEU A 117 -12.57 -20.58 -20.35
N ALA A 118 -13.72 -19.94 -20.11
CA ALA A 118 -15.01 -20.63 -20.16
C ALA A 118 -15.34 -21.11 -21.59
N GLU A 119 -15.11 -20.31 -22.62
CA GLU A 119 -15.28 -20.67 -24.02
C GLU A 119 -14.39 -21.86 -24.42
N ALA A 120 -13.11 -21.83 -24.03
CA ALA A 120 -12.19 -22.93 -24.31
C ALA A 120 -12.61 -24.23 -23.61
N LEU A 121 -13.06 -24.18 -22.36
CA LEU A 121 -13.61 -25.34 -21.65
C LEU A 121 -14.89 -25.83 -22.29
N CYS A 122 -15.79 -24.95 -22.75
CA CYS A 122 -16.97 -25.36 -23.49
C CYS A 122 -16.63 -26.05 -24.81
N ALA A 123 -15.59 -25.59 -25.52
CA ALA A 123 -15.10 -26.25 -26.73
C ALA A 123 -14.52 -27.65 -26.47
N MET A 124 -14.03 -27.91 -25.24
CA MET A 124 -13.57 -29.23 -24.76
C MET A 124 -14.74 -30.13 -24.27
N GLY A 125 -15.98 -29.64 -24.33
CA GLY A 125 -17.19 -30.41 -23.97
C GLY A 125 -17.75 -30.09 -22.57
N HIS A 126 -17.15 -29.19 -21.80
CA HIS A 126 -17.63 -28.85 -20.47
C HIS A 126 -18.81 -27.86 -20.53
N ARG A 127 -19.74 -27.96 -19.57
CA ARG A 127 -20.88 -27.03 -19.42
C ARG A 127 -20.59 -26.02 -18.31
N ILE A 128 -19.92 -24.91 -18.62
CA ILE A 128 -19.47 -23.94 -17.64
C ILE A 128 -19.69 -22.50 -18.12
N GLY A 129 -20.05 -21.61 -17.20
CA GLY A 129 -20.12 -20.16 -17.44
C GLY A 129 -18.93 -19.42 -16.81
N LYS A 130 -18.65 -18.20 -17.35
CA LYS A 130 -17.55 -17.31 -16.88
C LYS A 130 -17.56 -17.05 -15.37
N SER A 131 -18.72 -17.02 -14.72
CA SER A 131 -18.86 -16.78 -13.28
C SER A 131 -18.33 -17.92 -12.41
N SER A 132 -18.18 -19.13 -12.96
CA SER A 132 -17.64 -20.29 -12.26
C SER A 132 -16.11 -20.35 -12.29
N ILE A 133 -15.46 -19.72 -13.29
CA ILE A 133 -14.00 -19.74 -13.48
C ILE A 133 -13.24 -19.25 -12.24
N PRO A 134 -13.60 -18.13 -11.58
CA PRO A 134 -12.89 -17.69 -10.36
C PRO A 134 -12.86 -18.72 -9.25
N LYS A 135 -13.95 -19.50 -9.08
CA LYS A 135 -14.03 -20.55 -8.07
C LYS A 135 -13.11 -21.73 -8.41
N LEU A 136 -13.07 -22.13 -9.68
CA LEU A 136 -12.16 -23.19 -10.14
C LEU A 136 -10.69 -22.77 -10.07
N LEU A 137 -10.37 -21.52 -10.44
CA LEU A 137 -9.03 -20.96 -10.28
C LEU A 137 -8.59 -20.96 -8.80
N ALA A 138 -9.51 -20.62 -7.89
CA ALA A 138 -9.24 -20.66 -6.45
C ALA A 138 -8.97 -22.09 -5.95
N MET A 139 -9.66 -23.11 -6.48
CA MET A 139 -9.41 -24.53 -6.20
C MET A 139 -8.02 -24.98 -6.71
N LEU A 140 -7.54 -24.40 -7.81
CA LEU A 140 -6.18 -24.59 -8.33
C LEU A 140 -5.15 -23.65 -7.69
N HIS A 141 -5.50 -22.95 -6.59
CA HIS A 141 -4.66 -22.00 -5.87
C HIS A 141 -4.26 -20.75 -6.65
N TYR A 142 -4.95 -20.44 -7.77
CA TYR A 142 -4.77 -19.18 -8.50
C TYR A 142 -5.63 -18.08 -7.90
N ARG A 143 -5.00 -16.96 -7.55
CA ARG A 143 -5.66 -15.73 -7.08
C ARG A 143 -5.03 -14.52 -7.75
N ARG A 144 -5.78 -13.43 -7.84
CA ARG A 144 -5.21 -12.14 -8.24
C ARG A 144 -4.16 -11.72 -7.22
N GLN A 145 -2.93 -11.49 -7.69
CA GLN A 145 -1.81 -11.02 -6.88
C GLN A 145 -1.33 -9.69 -7.46
N VAL A 146 -0.91 -8.78 -6.60
CA VAL A 146 -0.15 -7.59 -7.01
C VAL A 146 1.34 -7.91 -6.94
N ASN A 147 2.12 -7.25 -7.80
CA ASN A 147 3.57 -7.41 -7.77
C ASN A 147 4.10 -7.01 -6.40
N ARG A 148 4.86 -7.89 -5.78
CA ARG A 148 5.50 -7.65 -4.50
C ARG A 148 6.96 -7.27 -4.72
N LYS A 149 7.35 -6.08 -4.27
CA LYS A 149 8.75 -5.63 -4.28
C LYS A 149 9.53 -6.37 -3.18
N THR A 150 10.11 -7.52 -3.52
CA THR A 150 10.89 -8.36 -2.58
C THR A 150 12.31 -8.62 -3.05
N LEU A 151 12.58 -8.40 -4.33
CA LEU A 151 13.92 -8.56 -4.89
C LEU A 151 14.71 -7.29 -4.61
N GLU A 152 15.68 -7.38 -3.72
CA GLU A 152 16.69 -6.35 -3.50
C GLU A 152 17.84 -6.60 -4.47
N GLY A 153 18.57 -5.55 -4.83
CA GLY A 153 19.80 -5.65 -5.62
C GLY A 153 20.88 -6.51 -4.90
N SER A 154 22.14 -6.37 -5.31
CA SER A 154 23.23 -7.12 -4.71
C SER A 154 23.23 -7.01 -3.17
N ARG A 155 23.32 -8.13 -2.48
CA ARG A 155 23.50 -8.16 -1.02
C ARG A 155 24.88 -7.58 -0.69
N ASN A 156 24.91 -6.45 -0.01
CA ASN A 156 26.13 -5.96 0.60
C ASN A 156 26.37 -6.74 1.91
N PRO A 157 27.53 -7.36 2.14
CA PRO A 157 27.81 -8.11 3.35
C PRO A 157 27.72 -7.25 4.62
N ASP A 158 28.10 -5.96 4.53
CA ASP A 158 28.12 -5.03 5.67
C ASP A 158 26.80 -4.27 5.86
N ARG A 159 25.76 -4.71 5.18
CA ARG A 159 24.44 -4.06 5.23
C ARG A 159 23.92 -3.91 6.66
N ASP A 160 23.89 -4.97 7.42
CA ASP A 160 23.31 -4.97 8.76
C ASP A 160 24.18 -4.16 9.71
N ALA A 161 25.52 -4.27 9.60
CA ALA A 161 26.46 -3.46 10.36
C ALA A 161 26.30 -1.96 10.07
N GLN A 162 26.04 -1.57 8.79
CA GLN A 162 25.77 -0.17 8.46
C GLN A 162 24.45 0.33 9.07
N PHE A 163 23.39 -0.49 9.10
CA PHE A 163 22.15 -0.13 9.79
C PHE A 163 22.36 0.07 11.30
N GLU A 164 23.15 -0.79 11.94
CA GLU A 164 23.49 -0.66 13.36
C GLU A 164 24.30 0.62 13.61
N HIS A 165 25.29 0.91 12.75
CA HIS A 165 26.08 2.15 12.80
C HIS A 165 25.19 3.39 12.67
N ILE A 166 24.29 3.45 11.68
CA ILE A 166 23.35 4.55 11.51
C ILE A 166 22.47 4.71 12.74
N ASN A 167 21.91 3.60 13.25
CA ASN A 167 21.02 3.64 14.41
C ASN A 167 21.74 4.14 15.67
N ALA A 168 22.95 3.67 15.93
CA ALA A 168 23.76 4.13 17.05
C ALA A 168 24.07 5.63 16.96
N ALA A 169 24.44 6.11 15.76
CA ALA A 169 24.71 7.54 15.50
C ALA A 169 23.43 8.39 15.68
N VAL A 170 22.28 7.93 15.21
CA VAL A 170 20.99 8.59 15.40
C VAL A 170 20.67 8.75 16.88
N LEU A 171 20.75 7.67 17.65
CA LEU A 171 20.46 7.68 19.10
C LEU A 171 21.42 8.60 19.86
N ALA A 172 22.73 8.57 19.53
CA ALA A 172 23.73 9.42 20.17
C ALA A 172 23.47 10.91 19.91
N ASN A 173 23.16 11.30 18.66
CA ASN A 173 22.85 12.70 18.34
C ASN A 173 21.56 13.15 19.02
N GLN A 174 20.50 12.33 19.03
CA GLN A 174 19.24 12.66 19.70
C GLN A 174 19.43 12.79 21.23
N ALA A 175 20.19 11.90 21.85
CA ALA A 175 20.51 11.98 23.28
C ALA A 175 21.29 13.26 23.63
N ALA A 176 22.11 13.76 22.69
CA ALA A 176 22.85 15.02 22.82
C ALA A 176 22.01 16.25 22.44
N GLY A 177 20.71 16.12 22.16
CA GLY A 177 19.85 17.22 21.76
C GLY A 177 20.14 17.77 20.37
N GLN A 178 20.93 17.05 19.53
CA GLN A 178 21.27 17.48 18.19
C GLN A 178 20.21 17.04 17.17
N PRO A 179 19.91 17.85 16.15
CA PRO A 179 18.97 17.50 15.08
C PRO A 179 19.46 16.31 14.25
N VAL A 180 18.52 15.42 13.94
CA VAL A 180 18.72 14.28 13.03
C VAL A 180 17.66 14.31 11.95
N ILE A 181 18.09 14.46 10.70
CA ILE A 181 17.20 14.52 9.55
C ILE A 181 17.40 13.31 8.62
N SER A 182 16.31 12.94 7.97
CA SER A 182 16.28 11.97 6.88
C SER A 182 15.90 12.72 5.61
N ILE A 183 16.70 12.59 4.55
CA ILE A 183 16.49 13.32 3.31
C ILE A 183 16.33 12.38 2.12
N ASP A 184 15.52 12.78 1.15
CA ASP A 184 15.39 12.09 -0.13
C ASP A 184 14.55 12.91 -1.13
N THR A 185 14.64 12.53 -2.41
CA THR A 185 13.75 13.01 -3.47
C THR A 185 12.55 12.10 -3.63
N LYS A 186 11.34 12.61 -3.46
CA LYS A 186 10.13 11.88 -3.84
C LYS A 186 10.07 11.74 -5.36
N LYS A 187 9.46 10.65 -5.83
CA LYS A 187 9.20 10.45 -7.26
C LYS A 187 8.68 11.74 -7.90
N LYS A 188 9.27 12.10 -9.05
CA LYS A 188 8.84 13.25 -9.86
C LYS A 188 7.41 13.03 -10.35
N GLU A 189 6.58 14.07 -10.26
CA GLU A 189 5.19 14.01 -10.64
C GLU A 189 4.92 14.94 -11.83
N LEU A 190 4.10 14.46 -12.77
CA LEU A 190 3.59 15.26 -13.88
C LEU A 190 2.57 16.29 -13.37
N ILE A 191 2.64 17.51 -13.89
CA ILE A 191 1.64 18.53 -13.61
C ILE A 191 0.66 18.61 -14.77
N GLY A 192 -0.63 18.54 -14.44
CA GLY A 192 -1.71 18.59 -15.40
C GLY A 192 -2.88 17.65 -15.02
N PRO A 193 -3.91 17.59 -15.88
CA PRO A 193 -5.06 16.72 -15.65
C PRO A 193 -4.72 15.26 -15.99
N TYR A 194 -3.78 14.67 -15.23
CA TYR A 194 -3.38 13.28 -15.38
C TYR A 194 -4.00 12.41 -14.31
N LYS A 195 -4.18 11.12 -14.64
CA LYS A 195 -4.73 10.15 -13.70
C LYS A 195 -3.73 9.88 -12.56
N ASN A 196 -4.13 10.18 -11.34
CA ASN A 196 -3.39 9.74 -10.16
C ASN A 196 -3.97 8.46 -9.59
N VAL A 197 -3.12 7.60 -9.01
CA VAL A 197 -3.52 6.30 -8.47
C VAL A 197 -4.43 6.48 -7.26
N GLY A 198 -5.53 5.72 -7.22
CA GLY A 198 -6.49 5.73 -6.12
C GLY A 198 -7.86 6.25 -6.53
N SER A 199 -8.65 6.64 -5.54
CA SER A 199 -9.98 7.23 -5.70
C SER A 199 -10.21 8.30 -4.65
N ASP A 200 -11.02 9.29 -4.98
CA ASP A 200 -11.49 10.33 -4.08
C ASP A 200 -13.02 10.43 -4.16
N TYR A 201 -13.65 11.04 -3.16
CA TYR A 201 -15.10 11.23 -3.17
C TYR A 201 -15.50 12.31 -4.17
N ARG A 202 -16.42 11.95 -5.06
CA ARG A 202 -17.06 12.84 -6.03
C ARG A 202 -18.56 12.53 -6.07
N PRO A 203 -19.42 13.43 -6.54
CA PRO A 203 -20.81 13.12 -6.81
C PRO A 203 -20.91 11.90 -7.71
N GLN A 204 -21.89 11.04 -7.44
CA GLN A 204 -22.08 9.81 -8.22
C GLN A 204 -22.32 10.15 -9.70
N GLY A 205 -21.53 9.50 -10.56
CA GLY A 205 -21.58 9.72 -12.01
C GLY A 205 -20.81 10.95 -12.52
N CYS A 206 -20.15 11.72 -11.64
CA CYS A 206 -19.36 12.92 -11.98
C CYS A 206 -17.87 12.76 -11.54
N PRO A 207 -17.12 11.81 -12.11
CA PRO A 207 -15.69 11.68 -11.82
C PRO A 207 -14.90 12.83 -12.44
N ASP A 208 -13.73 13.15 -11.90
CA ASP A 208 -12.78 14.04 -12.57
C ASP A 208 -12.38 13.43 -13.92
N THR A 209 -12.45 14.22 -14.99
CA THR A 209 -11.98 13.81 -16.31
C THR A 209 -10.49 14.13 -16.43
N VAL A 210 -9.71 13.18 -16.95
CA VAL A 210 -8.26 13.30 -17.09
C VAL A 210 -7.83 12.93 -18.51
N ARG A 211 -6.60 13.32 -18.89
CA ARG A 211 -6.03 12.96 -20.19
C ARG A 211 -5.94 11.44 -20.36
N VAL A 212 -6.15 10.95 -21.57
CA VAL A 212 -6.03 9.52 -21.92
C VAL A 212 -4.56 9.05 -21.87
N HIS A 213 -3.62 9.96 -22.19
CA HIS A 213 -2.19 9.69 -22.21
C HIS A 213 -1.43 10.66 -21.31
N ASP A 214 -0.42 10.15 -20.63
CA ASP A 214 0.41 10.90 -19.68
C ASP A 214 1.65 11.52 -20.40
N PHE A 215 1.42 12.29 -21.49
CA PHE A 215 2.49 13.06 -22.09
C PHE A 215 2.79 14.31 -21.27
N VAL A 216 4.11 14.61 -21.12
CA VAL A 216 4.55 15.81 -20.40
C VAL A 216 3.95 17.04 -21.09
N ASP A 217 3.36 17.90 -20.31
CA ASP A 217 2.90 19.21 -20.79
C ASP A 217 4.13 20.14 -20.82
N ASP A 218 4.36 20.80 -21.96
CA ASP A 218 5.56 21.60 -22.18
C ASP A 218 5.62 22.86 -21.29
N GLU A 219 4.45 23.40 -20.88
CA GLU A 219 4.37 24.57 -20.01
C GLU A 219 4.38 24.21 -18.52
N LEU A 220 3.63 23.17 -18.15
CA LEU A 220 3.48 22.74 -16.75
C LEU A 220 4.64 21.85 -16.31
N GLY A 221 5.14 21.00 -17.19
CA GLY A 221 6.29 20.13 -16.94
C GLY A 221 6.09 19.10 -15.84
N LYS A 222 7.12 18.97 -15.02
CA LYS A 222 7.19 18.09 -13.85
C LYS A 222 7.59 18.88 -12.62
N VAL A 223 7.24 18.37 -11.47
CA VAL A 223 7.80 18.84 -10.20
C VAL A 223 8.68 17.79 -9.57
N VAL A 224 9.64 18.25 -8.78
CA VAL A 224 10.61 17.46 -8.03
C VAL A 224 10.42 17.77 -6.54
N PRO A 225 9.60 17.01 -5.80
CA PRO A 225 9.47 17.22 -4.37
C PRO A 225 10.70 16.63 -3.65
N TYR A 226 11.48 17.47 -2.99
CA TYR A 226 12.60 17.07 -2.15
C TYR A 226 12.23 17.23 -0.68
N GLY A 227 12.31 16.15 0.08
CA GLY A 227 11.92 16.10 1.47
C GLY A 227 13.09 16.16 2.44
N VAL A 228 12.88 16.87 3.54
CA VAL A 228 13.70 16.85 4.75
C VAL A 228 12.78 16.50 5.91
N TYR A 229 13.02 15.36 6.55
CA TYR A 229 12.21 14.87 7.66
C TYR A 229 13.01 14.85 8.96
N ASP A 230 12.59 15.65 9.93
CA ASP A 230 13.14 15.64 11.28
C ASP A 230 12.61 14.43 12.04
N ILE A 231 13.51 13.50 12.35
CA ILE A 231 13.16 12.20 12.95
C ILE A 231 12.62 12.36 14.37
N ALA A 232 13.21 13.25 15.16
CA ALA A 232 12.81 13.45 16.56
C ALA A 232 11.51 14.23 16.67
N ALA A 233 11.36 15.27 15.84
CA ALA A 233 10.23 16.17 15.87
C ALA A 233 8.97 15.65 15.18
N ASN A 234 9.10 14.60 14.33
CA ASN A 234 8.06 14.13 13.44
C ASN A 234 7.49 15.24 12.56
N VAL A 235 8.37 16.04 11.96
CA VAL A 235 8.03 17.17 11.09
C VAL A 235 8.72 17.01 9.75
N GLY A 236 8.00 17.26 8.66
CA GLY A 236 8.53 17.28 7.29
C GLY A 236 8.62 18.69 6.75
N CYS A 237 9.68 18.98 6.00
CA CYS A 237 9.78 20.14 5.13
C CYS A 237 10.02 19.66 3.70
N VAL A 238 9.19 20.13 2.76
CA VAL A 238 9.31 19.71 1.36
C VAL A 238 9.52 20.94 0.48
N SER A 239 10.59 20.91 -0.30
CA SER A 239 10.85 21.87 -1.37
C SER A 239 10.33 21.28 -2.68
N VAL A 240 9.38 21.94 -3.33
CA VAL A 240 8.85 21.51 -4.63
C VAL A 240 9.62 22.24 -5.72
N GLY A 241 10.64 21.57 -6.28
CA GLY A 241 11.44 22.11 -7.39
C GLY A 241 10.70 22.01 -8.73
N ILE A 242 10.96 22.96 -9.60
CA ILE A 242 10.40 23.03 -10.96
C ILE A 242 11.39 22.63 -12.05
N ASP A 243 12.64 22.38 -11.66
CA ASP A 243 13.75 22.11 -12.59
C ASP A 243 14.35 20.72 -12.30
N ASN A 244 15.62 20.66 -12.01
CA ASN A 244 16.36 19.42 -11.92
C ASN A 244 16.58 18.98 -10.47
N ASP A 245 16.60 17.66 -10.29
CA ASP A 245 17.05 17.02 -9.07
C ASP A 245 18.58 16.97 -9.07
N THR A 246 19.19 17.93 -8.38
CA THR A 246 20.66 18.10 -8.31
C THR A 246 21.12 18.17 -6.86
N ALA A 247 22.43 17.98 -6.62
CA ALA A 247 23.02 18.13 -5.31
C ALA A 247 22.80 19.54 -4.70
N GLN A 248 22.82 20.57 -5.54
CA GLN A 248 22.52 21.94 -5.11
C GLN A 248 21.09 22.09 -4.60
N PHE A 249 20.12 21.50 -5.31
CA PHE A 249 18.74 21.51 -4.88
C PHE A 249 18.54 20.73 -3.57
N ALA A 250 19.22 19.57 -3.43
CA ALA A 250 19.19 18.77 -2.21
C ALA A 250 19.67 19.56 -0.99
N VAL A 251 20.88 20.15 -1.07
CA VAL A 251 21.46 20.92 0.05
C VAL A 251 20.68 22.20 0.31
N ASN A 252 20.16 22.84 -0.75
CA ASN A 252 19.31 24.00 -0.56
C ASN A 252 17.99 23.66 0.17
N SER A 253 17.44 22.48 -0.04
CA SER A 253 16.27 22.02 0.72
C SER A 253 16.59 21.82 2.20
N ILE A 254 17.81 21.35 2.53
CA ILE A 254 18.29 21.30 3.93
C ILE A 254 18.44 22.71 4.51
N ARG A 255 19.02 23.63 3.75
CA ARG A 255 19.17 25.05 4.15
C ARG A 255 17.81 25.67 4.48
N ARG A 256 16.80 25.44 3.63
CA ARG A 256 15.42 25.93 3.86
C ARG A 256 14.83 25.34 5.13
N TRP A 257 14.95 24.02 5.34
CA TRP A 257 14.50 23.40 6.58
C TRP A 257 15.15 24.03 7.82
N LEU A 258 16.47 24.28 7.79
CA LEU A 258 17.18 24.95 8.88
C LEU A 258 16.60 26.34 9.17
N HIS A 259 16.32 27.14 8.12
CA HIS A 259 15.75 28.48 8.28
C HIS A 259 14.31 28.47 8.77
N MET A 260 13.48 27.56 8.28
CA MET A 260 12.05 27.57 8.57
C MET A 260 11.71 26.95 9.92
N MET A 261 12.49 25.97 10.37
CA MET A 261 12.15 25.21 11.58
C MET A 261 13.38 24.76 12.38
N GLY A 262 14.50 24.46 11.73
CA GLY A 262 15.63 23.83 12.40
C GLY A 262 16.27 24.75 13.44
N ARG A 263 16.54 26.02 13.11
CA ARG A 263 17.17 26.98 14.03
C ARG A 263 16.30 27.32 15.23
N GLU A 264 15.00 27.49 15.02
CA GLU A 264 14.06 27.76 16.13
C GLU A 264 13.97 26.58 17.09
N ARG A 265 13.93 25.37 16.55
CA ARG A 265 13.77 24.15 17.32
C ARG A 265 15.04 23.72 18.04
N TYR A 266 16.18 23.94 17.41
CA TYR A 266 17.50 23.53 17.93
C TYR A 266 18.45 24.74 18.01
N PRO A 267 18.15 25.73 18.87
CA PRO A 267 18.91 26.99 18.90
C PRO A 267 20.37 26.81 19.36
N THR A 268 20.68 25.73 20.06
CA THR A 268 22.01 25.40 20.59
C THR A 268 22.68 24.25 19.82
N ALA A 269 22.15 23.89 18.64
CA ALA A 269 22.76 22.83 17.86
C ALA A 269 24.15 23.22 17.35
N GLU A 270 25.10 22.35 17.58
CA GLU A 270 26.45 22.44 17.06
C GLU A 270 26.68 21.44 15.90
N ARG A 271 25.79 20.46 15.80
CA ARG A 271 25.85 19.37 14.81
C ARG A 271 24.50 19.13 14.17
N LEU A 272 24.54 18.75 12.90
CA LEU A 272 23.39 18.23 12.17
C LEU A 272 23.74 16.85 11.63
N MET A 273 22.98 15.81 12.05
CA MET A 273 23.11 14.49 11.45
C MET A 273 22.14 14.34 10.28
N ILE A 274 22.66 13.86 9.15
CA ILE A 274 21.93 13.65 7.90
C ILE A 274 21.96 12.16 7.57
N THR A 275 20.81 11.54 7.41
CA THR A 275 20.67 10.18 6.86
C THR A 275 20.11 10.27 5.45
N ALA A 276 20.74 9.61 4.48
CA ALA A 276 20.41 9.70 3.07
C ALA A 276 20.61 8.38 2.34
N ASP A 277 19.95 8.21 1.20
CA ASP A 277 20.23 7.10 0.30
C ASP A 277 21.64 7.18 -0.30
N GLY A 278 22.17 6.03 -0.71
CA GLY A 278 23.46 5.95 -1.38
C GLY A 278 23.45 6.42 -2.85
N GLY A 279 22.28 6.75 -3.41
CA GLY A 279 22.10 7.14 -4.82
C GLY A 279 21.41 8.49 -4.99
N GLY A 280 21.15 8.87 -6.25
CA GLY A 280 20.46 10.14 -6.56
C GLY A 280 21.33 11.38 -6.38
N SER A 281 20.69 12.54 -6.22
CA SER A 281 21.33 13.86 -6.08
C SER A 281 22.12 14.01 -4.79
N ASN A 282 21.74 13.27 -3.75
CA ASN A 282 22.38 13.22 -2.43
C ASN A 282 23.25 11.95 -2.24
N GLY A 283 23.61 11.26 -3.32
CA GLY A 283 24.34 10.00 -3.25
C GLY A 283 25.75 10.13 -2.70
N SER A 284 26.26 9.09 -2.05
CA SER A 284 27.57 9.05 -1.38
C SER A 284 28.76 9.32 -2.32
N ARG A 285 28.60 9.04 -3.63
CA ARG A 285 29.63 9.26 -4.67
C ARG A 285 29.53 10.64 -5.34
N VAL A 286 28.51 11.45 -5.02
CA VAL A 286 28.27 12.73 -5.66
C VAL A 286 29.19 13.78 -5.04
N ARG A 287 30.26 14.17 -5.78
CA ARG A 287 31.23 15.17 -5.32
C ARG A 287 30.58 16.52 -5.04
N LEU A 288 29.69 16.97 -5.94
CA LEU A 288 28.99 18.26 -5.79
C LEU A 288 28.14 18.29 -4.49
N PHE A 289 27.57 17.17 -4.08
CA PHE A 289 26.83 17.12 -2.81
C PHE A 289 27.75 17.43 -1.61
N LYS A 290 28.97 16.91 -1.60
CA LYS A 290 29.95 17.18 -0.54
C LYS A 290 30.42 18.63 -0.54
N ILE A 291 30.63 19.24 -1.72
CA ILE A 291 30.98 20.67 -1.86
C ILE A 291 29.87 21.57 -1.34
N GLU A 292 28.62 21.28 -1.72
CA GLU A 292 27.46 22.05 -1.26
C GLU A 292 27.24 21.90 0.27
N LEU A 293 27.48 20.71 0.82
CA LEU A 293 27.45 20.48 2.28
C LEU A 293 28.56 21.27 2.99
N GLN A 294 29.77 21.36 2.39
CA GLN A 294 30.81 22.22 2.96
C GLN A 294 30.38 23.69 3.01
N THR A 295 29.78 24.17 1.93
CA THR A 295 29.21 25.51 1.90
C THR A 295 28.17 25.72 2.99
N LEU A 296 27.26 24.73 3.18
CA LEU A 296 26.27 24.77 4.24
C LEU A 296 26.90 24.78 5.64
N ALA A 297 27.96 23.97 5.85
CA ALA A 297 28.69 23.94 7.12
C ALA A 297 29.32 25.30 7.43
N ASP A 298 29.97 25.90 6.44
CA ASP A 298 30.63 27.22 6.56
C ASP A 298 29.59 28.35 6.85
N GLU A 299 28.41 28.30 6.20
CA GLU A 299 27.34 29.29 6.39
C GLU A 299 26.69 29.19 7.77
N THR A 300 26.56 27.97 8.31
CA THR A 300 25.77 27.71 9.51
C THR A 300 26.59 27.57 10.78
N GLY A 301 27.88 27.26 10.64
CA GLY A 301 28.78 26.90 11.75
C GLY A 301 28.56 25.46 12.23
N LEU A 302 27.64 24.69 11.64
CA LEU A 302 27.31 23.35 12.06
C LEU A 302 28.31 22.31 11.55
N THR A 303 28.67 21.39 12.40
CA THR A 303 29.34 20.14 11.99
C THR A 303 28.29 19.23 11.36
N LEU A 304 28.45 18.84 10.10
CA LEU A 304 27.54 17.95 9.38
C LEU A 304 28.04 16.51 9.44
N GLN A 305 27.30 15.65 10.11
CA GLN A 305 27.54 14.20 10.13
C GLN A 305 26.62 13.51 9.13
N VAL A 306 27.16 12.86 8.12
CA VAL A 306 26.39 12.19 7.06
C VAL A 306 26.57 10.70 7.14
N CYS A 307 25.46 9.98 7.09
CA CYS A 307 25.42 8.52 7.00
C CYS A 307 24.50 8.11 5.86
N HIS A 308 25.06 7.37 4.88
CA HIS A 308 24.30 6.86 3.75
C HIS A 308 23.85 5.43 4.02
N PHE A 309 22.62 5.12 3.61
CA PHE A 309 22.14 3.75 3.59
C PHE A 309 22.89 2.93 2.54
N PRO A 310 23.10 1.62 2.77
CA PRO A 310 23.73 0.73 1.80
C PRO A 310 22.99 0.72 0.46
N PRO A 311 23.68 0.49 -0.67
CA PRO A 311 23.02 0.39 -1.98
C PRO A 311 21.87 -0.62 -2.00
N GLY A 312 20.76 -0.25 -2.65
CA GLY A 312 19.57 -1.11 -2.77
C GLY A 312 18.66 -1.13 -1.54
N THR A 313 18.93 -0.31 -0.53
CA THR A 313 18.16 -0.28 0.73
C THR A 313 17.34 0.99 0.93
N SER A 314 17.07 1.76 -0.12
CA SER A 314 16.31 3.03 -0.08
C SER A 314 14.95 2.90 0.63
N LYS A 315 14.30 1.75 0.52
CA LYS A 315 13.04 1.48 1.23
C LYS A 315 13.14 1.57 2.76
N TRP A 316 14.36 1.56 3.34
CA TRP A 316 14.59 1.67 4.77
C TRP A 316 14.84 3.10 5.23
N ASN A 317 14.99 4.05 4.29
CA ASN A 317 15.10 5.46 4.61
C ASN A 317 13.84 5.93 5.34
N LYS A 318 14.00 6.56 6.51
CA LYS A 318 12.87 6.93 7.39
C LYS A 318 11.87 7.84 6.71
N ILE A 319 12.33 8.75 5.85
CA ILE A 319 11.48 9.71 5.14
C ILE A 319 10.45 9.02 4.25
N GLU A 320 10.78 7.87 3.64
CA GLU A 320 9.86 7.11 2.80
C GLU A 320 8.61 6.65 3.55
N HIS A 321 8.80 6.17 4.77
CA HIS A 321 7.74 5.62 5.61
C HIS A 321 7.07 6.64 6.53
N ARG A 322 7.74 7.75 6.82
CA ARG A 322 7.27 8.74 7.79
C ARG A 322 6.71 10.00 7.14
N LEU A 323 7.09 10.28 5.90
CA LEU A 323 6.66 11.47 5.17
C LEU A 323 6.06 11.11 3.79
N PHE A 324 6.83 10.51 2.90
CA PHE A 324 6.43 10.33 1.49
C PHE A 324 5.24 9.41 1.29
N CYS A 325 5.12 8.34 2.09
CA CYS A 325 3.93 7.47 2.04
C CYS A 325 2.64 8.25 2.40
N HIS A 326 2.70 9.17 3.37
CA HIS A 326 1.55 9.98 3.77
C HIS A 326 1.21 11.04 2.73
N ILE A 327 2.21 11.71 2.14
CA ILE A 327 2.01 12.62 1.00
C ILE A 327 1.30 11.88 -0.13
N THR A 328 1.77 10.67 -0.48
CA THR A 328 1.15 9.84 -1.52
C THR A 328 -0.31 9.51 -1.20
N GLN A 329 -0.64 9.30 0.06
CA GLN A 329 -2.04 9.08 0.48
C GLN A 329 -2.90 10.34 0.35
N THR A 330 -2.36 11.52 0.70
CA THR A 330 -3.08 12.80 0.68
C THR A 330 -3.55 13.20 -0.73
N TRP A 331 -2.72 12.94 -1.75
CA TRP A 331 -3.09 13.29 -3.15
C TRP A 331 -3.63 12.12 -3.98
N ARG A 332 -3.89 11.01 -3.32
CA ARG A 332 -4.41 9.80 -3.97
C ARG A 332 -5.76 10.06 -4.65
N GLY A 333 -5.88 9.72 -5.94
CA GLY A 333 -7.10 9.94 -6.72
C GLY A 333 -7.34 11.40 -7.14
N LYS A 334 -6.43 12.33 -6.83
CA LYS A 334 -6.54 13.75 -7.19
C LYS A 334 -5.58 14.09 -8.32
N PRO A 335 -6.04 14.64 -9.45
CA PRO A 335 -5.14 15.15 -10.48
C PRO A 335 -4.32 16.31 -9.94
N LEU A 336 -3.00 16.31 -10.23
CA LEU A 336 -2.06 17.36 -9.82
C LEU A 336 -2.06 18.47 -10.86
N THR A 337 -3.09 19.30 -10.90
CA THR A 337 -3.37 20.23 -11.98
C THR A 337 -2.47 21.45 -12.04
N SER A 338 -1.79 21.81 -10.94
CA SER A 338 -0.88 22.94 -10.86
C SER A 338 0.22 22.71 -9.82
N ARG A 339 1.31 23.47 -9.91
CA ARG A 339 2.38 23.47 -8.89
C ARG A 339 1.87 23.89 -7.52
N LEU A 340 0.95 24.84 -7.47
CA LEU A 340 0.33 25.30 -6.23
C LEU A 340 -0.51 24.18 -5.60
N ALA A 341 -1.30 23.46 -6.38
CA ALA A 341 -2.07 22.31 -5.89
C ALA A 341 -1.17 21.23 -5.27
N VAL A 342 0.01 20.98 -5.86
CA VAL A 342 0.99 20.06 -5.27
C VAL A 342 1.49 20.55 -3.93
N VAL A 343 1.87 21.83 -3.83
CA VAL A 343 2.35 22.44 -2.57
C VAL A 343 1.26 22.35 -1.48
N GLU A 344 0.05 22.72 -1.80
CA GLU A 344 -1.09 22.67 -0.86
C GLU A 344 -1.41 21.24 -0.39
N LEU A 345 -1.43 20.27 -1.30
CA LEU A 345 -1.68 18.87 -0.97
C LEU A 345 -0.56 18.29 -0.09
N ILE A 346 0.71 18.65 -0.34
CA ILE A 346 1.82 18.25 0.51
C ILE A 346 1.69 18.91 1.89
N ALA A 347 1.45 20.20 1.96
CA ALA A 347 1.30 20.94 3.22
C ALA A 347 0.10 20.46 4.06
N ALA A 348 -0.97 20.01 3.42
CA ALA A 348 -2.14 19.44 4.08
C ALA A 348 -1.91 18.03 4.66
N THR A 349 -0.74 17.42 4.43
CA THR A 349 -0.45 16.06 4.89
C THR A 349 -0.29 16.02 6.40
N THR A 350 -1.13 15.23 7.07
CA THR A 350 -1.08 14.98 8.51
C THR A 350 -1.26 13.51 8.84
N THR A 351 -0.98 13.11 10.07
CA THR A 351 -1.25 11.76 10.57
C THR A 351 -1.78 11.80 12.00
N LYS A 352 -2.41 10.72 12.43
CA LYS A 352 -2.82 10.54 13.84
C LYS A 352 -1.65 10.62 14.83
N ALA A 353 -0.43 10.33 14.35
CA ALA A 353 0.80 10.43 15.14
C ALA A 353 1.38 11.85 15.21
N GLY A 354 0.67 12.87 14.69
CA GLY A 354 1.04 14.28 14.80
C GLY A 354 2.07 14.75 13.77
N LEU A 355 2.23 14.07 12.61
CA LEU A 355 3.04 14.58 11.51
C LEU A 355 2.53 15.95 11.07
N ARG A 356 3.44 16.93 10.97
CA ARG A 356 3.21 18.24 10.36
C ARG A 356 4.18 18.41 9.19
N VAL A 357 3.67 18.99 8.10
CA VAL A 357 4.45 19.18 6.89
C VAL A 357 4.42 20.64 6.47
N CYS A 358 5.59 21.24 6.30
CA CYS A 358 5.77 22.50 5.64
C CYS A 358 6.14 22.23 4.18
N CYS A 359 5.61 23.02 3.26
CA CYS A 359 5.89 22.85 1.84
C CYS A 359 5.97 24.19 1.13
N GLU A 360 6.99 24.37 0.31
CA GLU A 360 7.18 25.58 -0.49
C GLU A 360 7.61 25.25 -1.91
N LEU A 361 7.20 26.11 -2.84
CA LEU A 361 7.68 26.08 -4.22
C LEU A 361 9.10 26.67 -4.31
N ASP A 362 10.01 25.95 -4.94
CA ASP A 362 11.35 26.45 -5.29
C ASP A 362 11.41 26.68 -6.80
N GLN A 363 11.45 27.96 -7.16
CA GLN A 363 11.47 28.41 -8.56
C GLN A 363 12.88 28.60 -9.12
N ARG A 364 13.93 28.31 -8.34
CA ARG A 364 15.30 28.47 -8.77
C ARG A 364 15.68 27.41 -9.79
N ALA A 365 16.56 27.80 -10.71
CA ALA A 365 17.17 26.89 -11.66
C ALA A 365 18.34 26.14 -11.01
N TYR A 366 18.42 24.85 -11.25
CA TYR A 366 19.47 23.96 -10.76
C TYR A 366 20.11 23.22 -11.95
N PRO A 367 21.17 23.79 -12.57
CA PRO A 367 21.76 23.21 -13.76
C PRO A 367 22.37 21.84 -13.50
N LYS A 368 22.25 20.95 -14.48
CA LYS A 368 22.89 19.63 -14.46
C LYS A 368 24.33 19.72 -14.97
N GLY A 369 25.13 18.69 -14.69
CA GLY A 369 26.42 18.46 -15.30
C GLY A 369 27.56 19.32 -14.71
N ILE A 370 27.35 19.95 -13.56
CA ILE A 370 28.42 20.62 -12.82
C ILE A 370 29.46 19.58 -12.43
N LYS A 371 30.66 19.76 -12.91
CA LYS A 371 31.81 18.91 -12.60
C LYS A 371 32.60 19.51 -11.45
N VAL A 372 33.04 18.67 -10.54
CA VAL A 372 33.90 19.03 -9.40
C VAL A 372 35.25 18.38 -9.61
N SER A 373 36.30 19.23 -9.63
CA SER A 373 37.68 18.83 -9.76
C SER A 373 38.22 18.18 -8.47
N ASP A 374 39.37 17.51 -8.57
CA ASP A 374 40.06 16.98 -7.40
C ASP A 374 40.56 18.13 -6.49
N ALA A 375 41.05 19.23 -7.08
CA ALA A 375 41.46 20.41 -6.32
C ALA A 375 40.34 21.04 -5.48
N GLU A 376 39.09 21.05 -5.98
CA GLU A 376 37.90 21.46 -5.17
C GLU A 376 37.60 20.47 -4.07
N MET A 377 37.74 19.17 -4.33
CA MET A 377 37.55 18.13 -3.30
C MET A 377 38.60 18.25 -2.18
N ASP A 378 39.82 18.60 -2.49
CA ASP A 378 40.89 18.78 -1.52
C ASP A 378 40.69 20.00 -0.59
N THR A 379 39.79 20.91 -0.94
CA THR A 379 39.40 22.04 -0.08
C THR A 379 38.42 21.68 1.03
N LEU A 380 37.88 20.50 1.03
CA LEU A 380 36.90 20.08 2.02
C LEU A 380 37.52 19.83 3.40
N ASN A 381 36.87 20.36 4.43
CA ASN A 381 37.15 19.95 5.82
C ASN A 381 36.42 18.65 6.16
N PHE A 382 36.85 17.58 5.51
CA PHE A 382 36.18 16.27 5.46
C PHE A 382 36.95 15.24 6.25
N THR A 383 36.23 14.48 7.08
CA THR A 383 36.77 13.33 7.80
C THR A 383 35.87 12.12 7.58
N GLY A 384 36.41 11.09 6.92
CA GLY A 384 35.72 9.79 6.79
C GLY A 384 35.73 9.02 8.11
N ASN A 385 34.66 8.26 8.36
CA ASN A 385 34.60 7.36 9.49
C ASN A 385 35.52 6.13 9.24
N ALA A 386 36.02 5.52 10.29
CA ALA A 386 36.79 4.27 10.16
C ALA A 386 35.98 3.13 9.54
N PHE A 387 34.66 3.12 9.79
CA PHE A 387 33.71 2.17 9.20
C PHE A 387 33.03 2.80 7.99
N HIS A 388 33.36 2.33 6.78
CA HIS A 388 32.82 2.79 5.51
C HIS A 388 32.89 4.31 5.32
N PRO A 389 34.10 4.90 5.15
CA PRO A 389 34.30 6.34 4.97
C PRO A 389 33.57 6.89 3.74
N GLU A 390 33.27 6.06 2.76
CA GLU A 390 32.47 6.41 1.57
C GLU A 390 30.99 6.58 1.88
N TRP A 391 30.49 6.02 2.98
CA TRP A 391 29.10 6.14 3.43
C TRP A 391 28.94 7.02 4.67
N ASN A 392 29.96 7.02 5.53
CA ASN A 392 29.93 7.67 6.84
C ASN A 392 31.05 8.69 6.95
N TYR A 393 30.70 9.98 7.03
CA TYR A 393 31.68 11.04 7.10
C TYR A 393 31.17 12.26 7.84
N ILE A 394 32.09 13.14 8.21
CA ILE A 394 31.86 14.42 8.87
C ILE A 394 32.42 15.52 8.00
N ILE A 395 31.69 16.62 7.84
CA ILE A 395 32.14 17.87 7.25
C ILE A 395 32.04 18.94 8.31
N MET A 396 33.18 19.57 8.61
CA MET A 396 33.26 20.66 9.60
C MET A 396 33.35 22.00 8.92
N PRO A 397 32.90 23.09 9.53
CA PRO A 397 33.16 24.44 9.02
C PRO A 397 34.65 24.67 8.81
N ARG A 398 35.01 25.32 7.74
CA ARG A 398 36.41 25.73 7.49
C ARG A 398 36.82 26.95 8.31
N ARG A 399 35.85 27.77 8.71
CA ARG A 399 36.03 28.90 9.64
C ARG A 399 35.09 28.73 10.80
N PRO A 400 35.56 28.77 12.05
CA PRO A 400 34.64 28.81 13.18
C PRO A 400 33.77 30.06 13.07
N PRO A 401 32.49 30.02 13.55
CA PRO A 401 31.58 31.13 13.49
C PRO A 401 32.08 32.38 14.19
#